data_c19cd216bc3e0978e045f495373f1532
#
_entry.id   c19cd216bc3e0978e045f495373f1532
#
_cell.length_a   1.000
_cell.length_b   1.000
_cell.length_c   1.000
_cell.angle_alpha   90.00
_cell.angle_beta   90.00
_cell.angle_gamma   90.00
#
_symmetry.space_group_name_H-M   'P 1'
#
loop_
_entity.id
_entity.type
_entity.pdbx_description
1 polymer ?
#
loop_
_entity_poly.entity_id
_entity_poly.type
_entity_poly.pdbx_seq_one_letter_code
_entity_poly.pdbx_strand_id
1 'polypeptide(L)'
;MRADYKSGFVTLIGRPNVGKSTLMNRLIGQKIAITSNKPQTTRNRIQTVLTTEEGQIVFVDTPGIHKAKNKLGEYMVNVAERTLNEVDVVLWLVEPTAFIGAGEKHIAEQLGKVKTPVVLVINKVDMVKMEEILTFIDAYRKIYDFAEIVPVSARNGDNTDELIKVILKYLPYGPQFYDEDTVTDQPERQIVAELIREKALHSLNDEIPHGIAVAIDAMKYRRKIVDNDATIICERDSHKGIIIGKQGVMLKKIGSTARYEIEKMLDMQVNLKLWVKVKKDWRDSDFLIKNFGYTKDE
;
A
#
# COMPACT_ATOMS: atom_id res chain seq x y z
N MET A 1 22.14 5.85 23.20
CA MET A 1 21.80 6.10 21.78
C MET A 1 23.11 6.21 21.01
N ARG A 2 23.25 5.52 19.89
CA ARG A 2 24.41 5.68 19.01
C ARG A 2 24.32 7.08 18.38
N ALA A 3 25.41 7.85 18.41
CA ALA A 3 25.44 9.22 17.87
C ALA A 3 25.15 9.28 16.35
N ASP A 4 25.32 8.15 15.66
CA ASP A 4 25.20 8.03 14.21
C ASP A 4 23.87 7.36 13.76
N TYR A 5 22.90 7.18 14.68
CA TYR A 5 21.64 6.56 14.35
C TYR A 5 20.74 7.51 13.55
N LYS A 6 20.14 7.00 12.47
CA LYS A 6 19.30 7.78 11.58
C LYS A 6 17.85 7.32 11.64
N SER A 7 16.91 8.25 11.63
CA SER A 7 15.50 7.90 11.61
C SER A 7 14.69 8.94 10.85
N GLY A 8 13.69 8.47 10.11
CA GLY A 8 12.85 9.37 9.32
C GLY A 8 11.76 8.66 8.56
N PHE A 9 10.95 9.47 7.91
CA PHE A 9 9.76 9.05 7.17
C PHE A 9 10.05 8.99 5.67
N VAL A 10 9.58 7.93 5.01
CA VAL A 10 9.81 7.67 3.59
C VAL A 10 8.49 7.32 2.92
N THR A 11 8.10 8.02 1.87
CA THR A 11 6.89 7.66 1.12
C THR A 11 7.21 7.03 -0.22
N LEU A 12 6.31 6.14 -0.67
CA LEU A 12 6.39 5.49 -1.97
C LEU A 12 5.32 6.06 -2.89
N ILE A 13 5.74 6.67 -3.98
CA ILE A 13 4.83 7.17 -5.00
C ILE A 13 5.07 6.48 -6.34
N GLY A 14 4.12 6.60 -7.25
CA GLY A 14 4.20 6.02 -8.57
C GLY A 14 2.83 5.59 -9.07
N ARG A 15 2.73 5.27 -10.35
CA ARG A 15 1.49 4.80 -10.96
C ARG A 15 0.95 3.51 -10.27
N PRO A 16 -0.31 3.19 -10.48
CA PRO A 16 -0.84 1.87 -10.10
C PRO A 16 0.02 0.74 -10.72
N ASN A 17 0.17 -0.34 -9.98
CA ASN A 17 0.83 -1.59 -10.41
C ASN A 17 2.35 -1.53 -10.65
N VAL A 18 3.03 -0.44 -10.36
CA VAL A 18 4.50 -0.35 -10.42
C VAL A 18 5.21 -1.16 -9.32
N GLY A 19 4.46 -1.65 -8.33
CA GLY A 19 4.97 -2.54 -7.28
C GLY A 19 5.25 -1.89 -5.93
N LYS A 20 4.64 -0.73 -5.60
CA LYS A 20 4.83 -0.02 -4.31
C LYS A 20 4.65 -0.93 -3.09
N SER A 21 3.45 -1.49 -2.92
CA SER A 21 3.15 -2.37 -1.77
C SER A 21 3.98 -3.67 -1.79
N THR A 22 4.36 -4.18 -2.96
CA THR A 22 5.25 -5.33 -3.08
C THR A 22 6.65 -5.01 -2.56
N LEU A 23 7.19 -3.85 -2.95
CA LEU A 23 8.50 -3.39 -2.48
C LEU A 23 8.47 -3.16 -0.97
N MET A 24 7.47 -2.46 -0.46
CA MET A 24 7.32 -2.20 0.97
C MET A 24 7.26 -3.51 1.78
N ASN A 25 6.41 -4.48 1.40
CA ASN A 25 6.34 -5.78 2.05
C ASN A 25 7.67 -6.53 1.98
N ARG A 26 8.42 -6.40 0.87
CA ARG A 26 9.76 -7.00 0.71
C ARG A 26 10.77 -6.39 1.69
N LEU A 27 10.80 -5.07 1.80
CA LEU A 27 11.73 -4.35 2.68
C LEU A 27 11.46 -4.64 4.15
N ILE A 28 10.19 -4.77 4.53
CA ILE A 28 9.75 -5.09 5.90
C ILE A 28 9.92 -6.59 6.23
N GLY A 29 9.95 -7.46 5.22
CA GLY A 29 9.98 -8.92 5.41
C GLY A 29 8.63 -9.53 5.80
N GLN A 30 7.57 -8.75 5.87
CA GLN A 30 6.22 -9.18 6.25
C GLN A 30 5.16 -8.60 5.30
N LYS A 31 4.01 -9.28 5.20
CA LYS A 31 2.88 -8.81 4.39
C LYS A 31 1.95 -7.92 5.22
N ILE A 32 2.20 -6.63 5.21
CA ILE A 32 1.36 -5.61 5.88
C ILE A 32 0.46 -4.90 4.87
N ALA A 33 1.04 -4.42 3.75
CA ALA A 33 0.26 -3.78 2.70
C ALA A 33 -0.34 -4.80 1.74
N ILE A 34 -1.59 -4.58 1.36
CA ILE A 34 -2.25 -5.41 0.36
C ILE A 34 -1.71 -5.14 -1.04
N THR A 35 -1.71 -6.15 -1.88
CA THR A 35 -1.23 -6.07 -3.25
C THR A 35 -2.35 -6.45 -4.23
N SER A 36 -2.51 -5.69 -5.31
CA SER A 36 -3.45 -6.03 -6.37
C SER A 36 -3.06 -5.34 -7.68
N ASN A 37 -3.43 -5.94 -8.80
CA ASN A 37 -3.32 -5.30 -10.13
C ASN A 37 -4.43 -4.28 -10.39
N LYS A 38 -5.31 -4.02 -9.43
CA LYS A 38 -6.43 -3.10 -9.57
C LYS A 38 -6.05 -1.71 -9.06
N PRO A 39 -6.51 -0.63 -9.72
CA PRO A 39 -6.32 0.73 -9.19
C PRO A 39 -7.00 0.89 -7.81
N GLN A 40 -6.53 1.85 -7.03
CA GLN A 40 -7.03 2.15 -5.68
C GLN A 40 -6.92 0.95 -4.71
N THR A 41 -5.83 0.17 -4.84
CA THR A 41 -5.52 -0.92 -3.91
C THR A 41 -5.25 -0.37 -2.52
N THR A 42 -4.34 0.57 -2.36
CA THR A 42 -4.10 1.32 -1.11
C THR A 42 -5.08 2.47 -1.04
N ARG A 43 -5.80 2.62 0.08
CA ARG A 43 -6.78 3.69 0.31
C ARG A 43 -6.47 4.54 1.52
N ASN A 44 -5.82 3.97 2.52
CA ASN A 44 -5.39 4.66 3.74
C ASN A 44 -3.88 4.90 3.71
N ARG A 45 -3.45 5.86 4.52
CA ARG A 45 -2.05 5.98 4.92
C ARG A 45 -1.72 4.80 5.83
N ILE A 46 -0.74 4.00 5.46
CA ILE A 46 -0.26 2.86 6.26
C ILE A 46 1.19 3.15 6.59
N GLN A 47 1.53 3.14 7.86
CA GLN A 47 2.92 3.22 8.30
C GLN A 47 3.45 1.82 8.60
N THR A 48 4.64 1.54 8.08
CA THR A 48 5.39 0.33 8.39
C THR A 48 6.81 0.70 8.77
N VAL A 49 7.35 0.00 9.75
CA VAL A 49 8.62 0.33 10.39
C VAL A 49 9.66 -0.72 10.06
N LEU A 50 10.79 -0.30 9.54
CA LEU A 50 11.98 -1.11 9.39
C LEU A 50 13.06 -0.59 10.34
N THR A 51 13.38 -1.38 11.36
CA THR A 51 14.46 -1.08 12.29
C THR A 51 15.71 -1.87 11.92
N THR A 52 16.84 -1.20 11.81
CA THR A 52 18.15 -1.76 11.51
C THR A 52 19.15 -1.29 12.56
N GLU A 53 20.37 -1.82 12.51
CA GLU A 53 21.45 -1.35 13.38
C GLU A 53 21.87 0.11 13.11
N GLU A 54 21.69 0.59 11.88
CA GLU A 54 22.10 1.91 11.40
C GLU A 54 21.00 2.96 11.50
N GLY A 55 19.73 2.53 11.54
CA GLY A 55 18.62 3.48 11.56
C GLY A 55 17.24 2.83 11.56
N GLN A 56 16.21 3.69 11.70
CA GLN A 56 14.81 3.30 11.61
C GLN A 56 14.14 4.05 10.47
N ILE A 57 13.59 3.31 9.53
CA ILE A 57 12.86 3.83 8.37
C ILE A 57 11.36 3.62 8.60
N VAL A 58 10.60 4.70 8.66
CA VAL A 58 9.15 4.65 8.72
C VAL A 58 8.60 4.84 7.30
N PHE A 59 8.24 3.75 6.66
CA PHE A 59 7.61 3.80 5.33
C PHE A 59 6.15 4.22 5.47
N VAL A 60 5.75 5.18 4.65
CA VAL A 60 4.38 5.67 4.58
C VAL A 60 3.82 5.30 3.21
N ASP A 61 3.06 4.19 3.13
CA ASP A 61 2.33 3.84 1.90
C ASP A 61 1.09 4.71 1.79
N THR A 62 0.93 5.31 0.63
CA THR A 62 -0.17 6.23 0.34
C THR A 62 -0.97 5.77 -0.87
N PRO A 63 -2.24 6.16 -0.95
CA PRO A 63 -3.00 6.00 -2.18
C PRO A 63 -2.24 6.60 -3.36
N GLY A 64 -2.31 5.92 -4.51
CA GLY A 64 -1.70 6.44 -5.73
C GLY A 64 -2.31 7.78 -6.15
N ILE A 65 -1.49 8.72 -6.62
CA ILE A 65 -1.94 10.01 -7.13
C ILE A 65 -2.79 9.77 -8.40
N HIS A 66 -4.06 10.19 -8.34
CA HIS A 66 -5.02 10.03 -9.43
C HIS A 66 -6.08 11.15 -9.39
N LYS A 67 -6.82 11.31 -10.47
CA LYS A 67 -7.94 12.28 -10.49
C LYS A 67 -9.12 11.74 -9.69
N ALA A 68 -9.54 12.47 -8.66
CA ALA A 68 -10.70 12.13 -7.83
C ALA A 68 -12.01 12.11 -8.66
N LYS A 69 -12.86 11.11 -8.42
CA LYS A 69 -14.18 10.97 -9.05
C LYS A 69 -15.33 10.98 -8.05
N ASN A 70 -15.03 10.89 -6.77
CA ASN A 70 -15.98 10.86 -5.65
C ASN A 70 -15.24 11.30 -4.37
N LYS A 71 -15.96 11.45 -3.25
CA LYS A 71 -15.38 11.90 -1.97
C LYS A 71 -14.29 10.96 -1.43
N LEU A 72 -14.44 9.65 -1.60
CA LEU A 72 -13.37 8.71 -1.25
C LEU A 72 -12.09 9.00 -2.06
N GLY A 73 -12.24 9.27 -3.36
CA GLY A 73 -11.12 9.67 -4.22
C GLY A 73 -10.47 10.99 -3.79
N GLU A 74 -11.25 11.99 -3.38
CA GLU A 74 -10.75 13.25 -2.82
C GLU A 74 -9.98 13.02 -1.52
N TYR A 75 -10.51 12.20 -0.63
CA TYR A 75 -9.80 11.77 0.58
C TYR A 75 -8.42 11.16 0.24
N MET A 76 -8.37 10.23 -0.70
CA MET A 76 -7.14 9.56 -1.10
C MET A 76 -6.10 10.52 -1.69
N VAL A 77 -6.52 11.47 -2.53
CA VAL A 77 -5.63 12.51 -3.10
C VAL A 77 -5.06 13.41 -1.99
N ASN A 78 -5.92 13.89 -1.08
CA ASN A 78 -5.50 14.72 0.04
C ASN A 78 -4.48 14.01 0.95
N VAL A 79 -4.67 12.71 1.22
CA VAL A 79 -3.72 11.90 2.00
C VAL A 79 -2.36 11.83 1.29
N ALA A 80 -2.35 11.58 -0.02
CA ALA A 80 -1.11 11.50 -0.79
C ALA A 80 -0.35 12.84 -0.82
N GLU A 81 -1.05 13.96 -1.06
CA GLU A 81 -0.44 15.29 -1.13
C GLU A 81 0.13 15.75 0.22
N ARG A 82 -0.59 15.52 1.31
CA ARG A 82 -0.09 15.84 2.66
C ARG A 82 1.18 15.08 2.99
N THR A 83 1.20 13.78 2.70
CA THR A 83 2.35 12.92 2.98
C THR A 83 3.62 13.39 2.27
N LEU A 84 3.54 13.88 1.02
CA LEU A 84 4.71 14.38 0.30
C LEU A 84 5.42 15.55 1.02
N ASN A 85 4.70 16.33 1.80
CA ASN A 85 5.24 17.47 2.56
C ASN A 85 5.73 17.09 3.97
N GLU A 86 5.43 15.88 4.44
CA GLU A 86 5.70 15.43 5.81
C GLU A 86 6.85 14.40 5.88
N VAL A 87 7.40 13.96 4.75
CA VAL A 87 8.43 12.92 4.70
C VAL A 87 9.82 13.48 4.42
N ASP A 88 10.83 12.72 4.85
CA ASP A 88 12.24 13.04 4.67
C ASP A 88 12.79 12.58 3.33
N VAL A 89 12.23 11.52 2.74
CA VAL A 89 12.61 10.96 1.43
C VAL A 89 11.38 10.51 0.65
N VAL A 90 11.38 10.75 -0.63
CA VAL A 90 10.37 10.23 -1.57
C VAL A 90 11.01 9.15 -2.46
N LEU A 91 10.42 7.96 -2.49
CA LEU A 91 10.74 6.92 -3.45
C LEU A 91 9.74 7.00 -4.60
N TRP A 92 10.20 7.41 -5.77
CA TRP A 92 9.37 7.37 -6.98
C TRP A 92 9.59 6.05 -7.70
N LEU A 93 8.63 5.15 -7.61
CA LEU A 93 8.66 3.84 -8.27
C LEU A 93 8.12 3.93 -9.67
N VAL A 94 8.86 3.31 -10.59
CA VAL A 94 8.50 3.20 -12.00
C VAL A 94 8.76 1.79 -12.52
N GLU A 95 8.10 1.44 -13.63
CA GLU A 95 8.41 0.22 -14.37
C GLU A 95 9.63 0.44 -15.30
N PRO A 96 10.35 -0.63 -15.69
CA PRO A 96 11.54 -0.52 -16.56
C PRO A 96 11.12 -0.24 -18.00
N THR A 97 10.87 1.03 -18.32
CA THR A 97 10.47 1.49 -19.65
C THR A 97 11.05 2.88 -19.95
N ALA A 98 11.45 3.10 -21.18
CA ALA A 98 11.86 4.43 -21.66
C ALA A 98 10.64 5.33 -22.02
N PHE A 99 9.43 4.78 -22.04
CA PHE A 99 8.23 5.55 -22.35
C PHE A 99 7.77 6.35 -21.16
N ILE A 100 7.86 7.66 -21.26
CA ILE A 100 7.40 8.62 -20.26
C ILE A 100 5.99 9.10 -20.63
N GLY A 101 4.98 8.53 -20.01
CA GLY A 101 3.58 8.88 -20.23
C GLY A 101 3.13 10.14 -19.50
N ALA A 102 1.86 10.51 -19.70
CA ALA A 102 1.26 11.66 -19.01
C ALA A 102 1.24 11.49 -17.46
N GLY A 103 1.12 10.26 -16.99
CA GLY A 103 1.14 9.97 -15.54
C GLY A 103 2.48 10.27 -14.90
N GLU A 104 3.60 9.90 -15.53
CA GLU A 104 4.95 10.19 -15.05
C GLU A 104 5.23 11.70 -15.09
N LYS A 105 4.81 12.39 -16.15
CA LYS A 105 4.96 13.85 -16.26
C LYS A 105 4.20 14.57 -15.15
N HIS A 106 2.97 14.12 -14.86
CA HIS A 106 2.17 14.68 -13.77
C HIS A 106 2.84 14.47 -12.41
N ILE A 107 3.38 13.28 -12.14
CA ILE A 107 4.14 13.01 -10.90
C ILE A 107 5.38 13.90 -10.83
N ALA A 108 6.14 14.04 -11.91
CA ALA A 108 7.31 14.93 -11.96
C ALA A 108 6.96 16.39 -11.63
N GLU A 109 5.83 16.89 -12.16
CA GLU A 109 5.32 18.22 -11.87
C GLU A 109 4.96 18.41 -10.37
N GLN A 110 4.35 17.40 -9.76
CA GLN A 110 4.03 17.45 -8.31
C GLN A 110 5.31 17.43 -7.47
N LEU A 111 6.27 16.56 -7.82
CA LEU A 111 7.54 16.47 -7.12
C LEU A 111 8.41 17.72 -7.27
N GLY A 112 8.29 18.44 -8.38
CA GLY A 112 8.97 19.73 -8.56
C GLY A 112 8.53 20.83 -7.59
N LYS A 113 7.43 20.61 -6.85
CA LYS A 113 6.91 21.55 -5.84
C LYS A 113 7.45 21.28 -4.42
N VAL A 114 8.06 20.13 -4.18
CA VAL A 114 8.60 19.74 -2.88
C VAL A 114 10.14 19.83 -2.89
N LYS A 115 10.71 20.06 -1.70
CA LYS A 115 12.18 20.13 -1.52
C LYS A 115 12.78 18.82 -1.05
N THR A 116 11.94 17.84 -0.75
CA THR A 116 12.31 16.52 -0.26
C THR A 116 13.14 15.78 -1.30
N PRO A 117 14.26 15.14 -0.95
CA PRO A 117 15.05 14.35 -1.88
C PRO A 117 14.22 13.22 -2.48
N VAL A 118 14.28 13.08 -3.79
CA VAL A 118 13.56 12.06 -4.55
C VAL A 118 14.54 11.03 -5.08
N VAL A 119 14.33 9.78 -4.71
CA VAL A 119 15.05 8.62 -5.24
C VAL A 119 14.17 7.93 -6.28
N LEU A 120 14.68 7.80 -7.51
CA LEU A 120 14.02 7.00 -8.54
C LEU A 120 14.27 5.52 -8.29
N VAL A 121 13.21 4.74 -8.17
CA VAL A 121 13.30 3.28 -8.03
C VAL A 121 12.72 2.63 -9.28
N ILE A 122 13.61 2.12 -10.16
CA ILE A 122 13.21 1.36 -11.35
C ILE A 122 12.97 -0.08 -10.91
N ASN A 123 11.70 -0.43 -10.70
CA ASN A 123 11.30 -1.74 -10.20
C ASN A 123 11.08 -2.73 -11.35
N LYS A 124 10.97 -4.02 -11.03
CA LYS A 124 10.74 -5.14 -11.96
C LYS A 124 11.88 -5.35 -12.96
N VAL A 125 13.12 -5.09 -12.54
CA VAL A 125 14.29 -5.30 -13.42
C VAL A 125 14.51 -6.76 -13.80
N ASP A 126 13.89 -7.69 -13.07
CA ASP A 126 13.82 -9.12 -13.41
C ASP A 126 13.09 -9.42 -14.74
N MET A 127 12.37 -8.43 -15.30
CA MET A 127 11.59 -8.57 -16.54
C MET A 127 12.32 -8.03 -17.78
N VAL A 128 13.50 -7.44 -17.64
CA VAL A 128 14.25 -6.79 -18.72
C VAL A 128 15.72 -7.19 -18.70
N LYS A 129 16.44 -6.92 -19.77
CA LYS A 129 17.88 -7.15 -19.81
C LYS A 129 18.64 -6.02 -19.13
N MET A 130 19.79 -6.34 -18.54
CA MET A 130 20.59 -5.37 -17.79
C MET A 130 21.06 -4.20 -18.67
N GLU A 131 21.34 -4.45 -19.95
CA GLU A 131 21.78 -3.41 -20.91
C GLU A 131 20.70 -2.35 -21.18
N GLU A 132 19.42 -2.70 -20.99
CA GLU A 132 18.30 -1.76 -21.21
C GLU A 132 18.12 -0.77 -20.07
N ILE A 133 18.61 -1.10 -18.86
CA ILE A 133 18.42 -0.28 -17.65
C ILE A 133 18.99 1.12 -17.82
N LEU A 134 20.15 1.26 -18.45
CA LEU A 134 20.76 2.56 -18.71
C LEU A 134 19.86 3.46 -19.58
N THR A 135 19.19 2.88 -20.57
CA THR A 135 18.25 3.60 -21.43
C THR A 135 17.06 4.15 -20.62
N PHE A 136 16.57 3.37 -19.64
CA PHE A 136 15.47 3.82 -18.76
C PHE A 136 15.93 4.94 -17.84
N ILE A 137 17.12 4.82 -17.25
CA ILE A 137 17.73 5.86 -16.41
C ILE A 137 17.84 7.18 -17.20
N ASP A 138 18.37 7.13 -18.43
CA ASP A 138 18.54 8.32 -19.27
C ASP A 138 17.20 8.97 -19.65
N ALA A 139 16.16 8.17 -19.86
CA ALA A 139 14.82 8.70 -20.12
C ALA A 139 14.26 9.49 -18.93
N TYR A 140 14.39 8.95 -17.71
CA TYR A 140 13.87 9.59 -16.49
C TYR A 140 14.71 10.80 -16.07
N ARG A 141 16.02 10.80 -16.22
CA ARG A 141 16.90 11.97 -15.95
C ARG A 141 16.52 13.21 -16.75
N LYS A 142 15.86 13.05 -17.89
CA LYS A 142 15.41 14.18 -18.72
C LYS A 142 14.19 14.89 -18.17
N ILE A 143 13.45 14.28 -17.25
CA ILE A 143 12.20 14.83 -16.72
C ILE A 143 12.29 15.27 -15.27
N TYR A 144 13.29 14.80 -14.51
CA TYR A 144 13.47 15.15 -13.12
C TYR A 144 14.93 14.97 -12.66
N ASP A 145 15.41 15.84 -11.75
CA ASP A 145 16.74 15.75 -11.15
C ASP A 145 16.65 14.91 -9.86
N PHE A 146 16.99 13.64 -9.97
CA PHE A 146 16.90 12.70 -8.86
C PHE A 146 18.13 12.75 -7.95
N ALA A 147 17.91 12.65 -6.63
CA ALA A 147 18.98 12.51 -5.66
C ALA A 147 19.80 11.22 -5.89
N GLU A 148 19.12 10.12 -6.21
CA GLU A 148 19.73 8.83 -6.57
C GLU A 148 18.78 8.05 -7.50
N ILE A 149 19.33 7.04 -8.20
CA ILE A 149 18.55 6.12 -9.04
C ILE A 149 18.95 4.69 -8.70
N VAL A 150 18.00 3.87 -8.27
CA VAL A 150 18.23 2.49 -7.84
C VAL A 150 17.34 1.54 -8.61
N PRO A 151 17.90 0.72 -9.52
CA PRO A 151 17.16 -0.38 -10.15
C PRO A 151 16.97 -1.53 -9.14
N VAL A 152 15.73 -2.06 -9.02
CA VAL A 152 15.41 -3.13 -8.06
C VAL A 152 14.47 -4.18 -8.66
N SER A 153 14.47 -5.38 -8.10
CA SER A 153 13.36 -6.31 -8.23
C SER A 153 12.71 -6.52 -6.86
N ALA A 154 11.58 -5.89 -6.63
CA ALA A 154 10.81 -6.09 -5.40
C ALA A 154 10.34 -7.55 -5.25
N ARG A 155 10.16 -8.27 -6.37
CA ARG A 155 9.76 -9.67 -6.40
C ARG A 155 10.88 -10.60 -5.93
N ASN A 156 12.08 -10.43 -6.47
CA ASN A 156 13.23 -11.29 -6.19
C ASN A 156 14.02 -10.82 -4.96
N GLY A 157 14.00 -9.51 -4.67
CA GLY A 157 14.82 -8.86 -3.65
C GLY A 157 16.13 -8.27 -4.20
N ASP A 158 16.30 -8.24 -5.54
CA ASP A 158 17.53 -7.71 -6.14
C ASP A 158 17.69 -6.23 -5.81
N ASN A 159 18.87 -5.82 -5.34
CA ASN A 159 19.24 -4.46 -4.94
C ASN A 159 18.37 -3.82 -3.82
N THR A 160 17.56 -4.60 -3.10
CA THR A 160 16.76 -4.03 -2.00
C THR A 160 17.62 -3.55 -0.83
N ASP A 161 18.74 -4.23 -0.55
CA ASP A 161 19.68 -3.83 0.51
C ASP A 161 20.40 -2.52 0.14
N GLU A 162 20.74 -2.34 -1.14
CA GLU A 162 21.32 -1.08 -1.62
C GLU A 162 20.31 0.07 -1.53
N LEU A 163 19.05 -0.19 -1.83
CA LEU A 163 17.98 0.80 -1.66
C LEU A 163 17.86 1.24 -0.19
N ILE A 164 17.95 0.32 0.77
CA ILE A 164 17.94 0.65 2.22
C ILE A 164 19.11 1.57 2.57
N LYS A 165 20.32 1.28 2.09
CA LYS A 165 21.51 2.14 2.33
C LYS A 165 21.32 3.53 1.75
N VAL A 166 20.81 3.62 0.52
CA VAL A 166 20.50 4.90 -0.13
C VAL A 166 19.47 5.68 0.67
N ILE A 167 18.39 5.05 1.16
CA ILE A 167 17.41 5.71 2.01
C ILE A 167 18.09 6.25 3.28
N LEU A 168 18.83 5.42 4.01
CA LEU A 168 19.51 5.81 5.24
C LEU A 168 20.51 6.96 5.01
N LYS A 169 21.15 7.06 3.84
CA LYS A 169 22.04 8.18 3.49
C LYS A 169 21.34 9.53 3.59
N TYR A 170 20.06 9.60 3.18
CA TYR A 170 19.26 10.84 3.12
C TYR A 170 18.43 11.11 4.37
N LEU A 171 18.27 10.13 5.28
CA LEU A 171 17.56 10.36 6.53
C LEU A 171 18.35 11.22 7.52
N PRO A 172 17.68 12.04 8.33
CA PRO A 172 18.31 12.82 9.38
C PRO A 172 18.82 11.92 10.52
N TYR A 173 19.80 12.44 11.29
CA TYR A 173 20.18 11.84 12.56
C TYR A 173 19.07 12.08 13.59
N GLY A 174 18.68 11.03 14.30
CA GLY A 174 17.61 11.10 15.29
C GLY A 174 17.39 9.79 16.04
N PRO A 175 16.62 9.82 17.13
CA PRO A 175 16.23 8.63 17.87
C PRO A 175 15.21 7.80 17.10
N GLN A 176 14.98 6.56 17.53
CA GLN A 176 13.87 5.74 17.06
C GLN A 176 12.51 6.41 17.38
N PHE A 177 11.58 6.33 16.45
CA PHE A 177 10.20 6.77 16.64
C PHE A 177 9.32 5.67 17.26
N TYR A 178 9.67 4.41 17.01
CA TYR A 178 8.93 3.22 17.42
C TYR A 178 9.88 2.23 18.13
N ASP A 179 9.32 1.37 18.96
CA ASP A 179 10.04 0.26 19.56
C ASP A 179 10.59 -0.69 18.48
N GLU A 180 11.69 -1.38 18.79
CA GLU A 180 12.41 -2.23 17.82
C GLU A 180 11.54 -3.33 17.20
N ASP A 181 10.58 -3.84 17.95
CA ASP A 181 9.65 -4.89 17.52
C ASP A 181 8.45 -4.37 16.72
N THR A 182 8.28 -3.06 16.63
CA THR A 182 7.15 -2.46 15.91
C THR A 182 7.35 -2.60 14.41
N VAL A 183 6.38 -3.24 13.75
CA VAL A 183 6.38 -3.43 12.29
C VAL A 183 5.40 -2.49 11.60
N THR A 184 4.32 -2.11 12.27
CA THR A 184 3.29 -1.19 11.74
C THR A 184 2.52 -0.53 12.87
N ASP A 185 1.97 0.65 12.60
CA ASP A 185 1.05 1.36 13.48
C ASP A 185 -0.41 0.89 13.32
N GLN A 186 -0.68 0.02 12.32
CA GLN A 186 -2.03 -0.38 12.00
C GLN A 186 -2.56 -1.42 13.01
N PRO A 187 -3.76 -1.22 13.57
CA PRO A 187 -4.42 -2.26 14.36
C PRO A 187 -4.61 -3.54 13.55
N GLU A 188 -4.38 -4.69 14.17
CA GLU A 188 -4.57 -6.02 13.52
C GLU A 188 -5.93 -6.14 12.83
N ARG A 189 -6.97 -5.60 13.44
CA ARG A 189 -8.34 -5.55 12.89
C ARG A 189 -8.38 -4.85 11.51
N GLN A 190 -7.60 -3.79 11.32
CA GLN A 190 -7.52 -3.07 10.06
C GLN A 190 -6.78 -3.89 9.00
N ILE A 191 -5.68 -4.53 9.39
CA ILE A 191 -4.91 -5.41 8.48
C ILE A 191 -5.78 -6.58 8.03
N VAL A 192 -6.55 -7.19 8.95
CA VAL A 192 -7.50 -8.27 8.63
C VAL A 192 -8.57 -7.79 7.64
N ALA A 193 -9.15 -6.59 7.82
CA ALA A 193 -10.11 -6.02 6.89
C ALA A 193 -9.50 -5.84 5.48
N GLU A 194 -8.27 -5.34 5.41
CA GLU A 194 -7.56 -5.14 4.14
C GLU A 194 -7.20 -6.49 3.48
N LEU A 195 -6.80 -7.52 4.22
CA LEU A 195 -6.57 -8.86 3.67
C LEU A 195 -7.84 -9.46 3.05
N ILE A 196 -9.00 -9.30 3.69
CA ILE A 196 -10.28 -9.71 3.12
C ILE A 196 -10.57 -8.89 1.84
N ARG A 197 -10.34 -7.57 1.86
CA ARG A 197 -10.53 -6.71 0.71
C ARG A 197 -9.59 -7.09 -0.46
N GLU A 198 -8.35 -7.43 -0.20
CA GLU A 198 -7.41 -7.94 -1.20
C GLU A 198 -7.96 -9.17 -1.92
N LYS A 199 -8.47 -10.17 -1.19
CA LYS A 199 -9.01 -11.39 -1.81
C LYS A 199 -10.28 -11.12 -2.60
N ALA A 200 -11.09 -10.16 -2.17
CA ALA A 200 -12.22 -9.69 -2.96
C ALA A 200 -11.75 -8.96 -4.24
N LEU A 201 -10.73 -8.09 -4.17
CA LEU A 201 -10.13 -7.45 -5.33
C LEU A 201 -9.60 -8.46 -6.35
N HIS A 202 -8.95 -9.53 -5.90
CA HIS A 202 -8.43 -10.59 -6.78
C HIS A 202 -9.53 -11.46 -7.41
N SER A 203 -10.65 -11.62 -6.73
CA SER A 203 -11.72 -12.53 -7.15
C SER A 203 -12.82 -11.87 -7.98
N LEU A 204 -12.94 -10.54 -7.91
CA LEU A 204 -13.98 -9.76 -8.56
C LEU A 204 -13.40 -9.00 -9.76
N ASN A 205 -14.26 -8.71 -10.76
CA ASN A 205 -13.87 -8.02 -11.99
C ASN A 205 -14.66 -6.73 -12.19
N ASP A 206 -14.34 -6.01 -13.25
CA ASP A 206 -14.95 -4.76 -13.70
C ASP A 206 -14.96 -3.67 -12.61
N GLU A 207 -16.07 -2.97 -12.44
CA GLU A 207 -16.23 -1.87 -11.50
C GLU A 207 -16.49 -2.30 -10.04
N ILE A 208 -16.82 -3.59 -9.80
CA ILE A 208 -17.22 -4.08 -8.48
C ILE A 208 -16.11 -3.91 -7.44
N PRO A 209 -14.84 -4.25 -7.73
CA PRO A 209 -13.74 -4.09 -6.78
C PRO A 209 -13.56 -2.66 -6.27
N HIS A 210 -13.85 -1.67 -7.10
CA HIS A 210 -13.68 -0.26 -6.75
C HIS A 210 -14.74 0.24 -5.76
N GLY A 211 -15.92 -0.41 -5.74
CA GLY A 211 -17.06 -0.05 -4.90
C GLY A 211 -17.18 -0.87 -3.60
N ILE A 212 -16.17 -1.66 -3.20
CA ILE A 212 -16.22 -2.44 -1.97
C ILE A 212 -15.44 -1.81 -0.83
N ALA A 213 -15.94 -1.98 0.39
CA ALA A 213 -15.20 -1.81 1.64
C ALA A 213 -15.40 -3.05 2.50
N VAL A 214 -14.57 -3.23 3.51
CA VAL A 214 -14.69 -4.32 4.50
C VAL A 214 -14.73 -3.74 5.90
N ALA A 215 -15.74 -4.10 6.65
CA ALA A 215 -15.86 -3.76 8.07
C ALA A 215 -15.70 -5.03 8.90
N ILE A 216 -14.88 -4.99 9.94
CA ILE A 216 -14.81 -6.05 10.92
C ILE A 216 -15.89 -5.79 11.99
N ASP A 217 -16.91 -6.62 12.04
CA ASP A 217 -18.00 -6.47 12.98
C ASP A 217 -17.58 -6.95 14.39
N ALA A 218 -16.85 -8.07 14.46
CA ALA A 218 -16.31 -8.62 15.70
C ALA A 218 -14.98 -9.34 15.45
N MET A 219 -14.04 -9.20 16.38
CA MET A 219 -12.79 -9.96 16.42
C MET A 219 -12.54 -10.36 17.87
N LYS A 220 -12.62 -11.67 18.17
CA LYS A 220 -12.54 -12.20 19.52
C LYS A 220 -11.48 -13.30 19.63
N TYR A 221 -10.49 -13.07 20.46
CA TYR A 221 -9.44 -14.03 20.74
C TYR A 221 -9.91 -15.07 21.75
N ARG A 222 -9.73 -16.33 21.41
CA ARG A 222 -9.85 -17.48 22.30
C ARG A 222 -8.47 -18.15 22.38
N ARG A 223 -8.34 -19.16 23.27
CA ARG A 223 -7.03 -19.77 23.58
C ARG A 223 -6.20 -20.20 22.37
N LYS A 224 -6.81 -20.69 21.29
CA LYS A 224 -6.11 -21.18 20.07
C LYS A 224 -6.76 -20.74 18.75
N ILE A 225 -7.80 -19.94 18.80
CA ILE A 225 -8.58 -19.56 17.63
C ILE A 225 -9.09 -18.12 17.77
N VAL A 226 -9.12 -17.40 16.68
CA VAL A 226 -9.73 -16.06 16.58
C VAL A 226 -11.05 -16.19 15.85
N ASP A 227 -12.15 -15.83 16.51
CA ASP A 227 -13.45 -15.67 15.84
C ASP A 227 -13.50 -14.27 15.21
N ASN A 228 -13.70 -14.22 13.91
CA ASN A 228 -13.75 -12.98 13.15
C ASN A 228 -15.02 -12.94 12.28
N ASP A 229 -15.89 -11.98 12.59
CA ASP A 229 -17.08 -11.67 11.80
C ASP A 229 -16.81 -10.40 11.01
N ALA A 230 -16.96 -10.44 9.68
CA ALA A 230 -16.71 -9.32 8.81
C ALA A 230 -17.80 -9.15 7.74
N THR A 231 -18.03 -7.91 7.35
CA THR A 231 -19.00 -7.55 6.30
C THR A 231 -18.31 -6.90 5.13
N ILE A 232 -18.49 -7.47 3.94
CA ILE A 232 -18.13 -6.82 2.66
C ILE A 232 -19.27 -5.87 2.30
N ILE A 233 -18.95 -4.60 2.17
CA ILE A 233 -19.88 -3.54 1.77
C ILE A 233 -19.77 -3.32 0.27
N CYS A 234 -20.91 -3.20 -0.41
CA CYS A 234 -20.99 -2.83 -1.83
C CYS A 234 -22.08 -1.80 -2.07
N GLU A 235 -22.11 -1.18 -3.26
CA GLU A 235 -23.03 -0.07 -3.53
C GLU A 235 -24.39 -0.49 -4.11
N ARG A 236 -24.47 -1.68 -4.75
CA ARG A 236 -25.65 -2.12 -5.50
C ARG A 236 -26.01 -3.58 -5.20
N ASP A 237 -27.30 -3.90 -5.30
CA ASP A 237 -27.76 -5.29 -5.12
C ASP A 237 -27.23 -6.24 -6.19
N SER A 238 -27.03 -5.77 -7.42
CA SER A 238 -26.35 -6.54 -8.47
C SER A 238 -24.92 -6.92 -8.08
N HIS A 239 -24.17 -6.00 -7.45
CA HIS A 239 -22.82 -6.26 -6.94
C HIS A 239 -22.85 -7.29 -5.80
N LYS A 240 -23.84 -7.18 -4.90
CA LYS A 240 -24.03 -8.17 -3.81
C LYS A 240 -24.21 -9.56 -4.35
N GLY A 241 -25.06 -9.74 -5.40
CA GLY A 241 -25.27 -11.02 -6.05
C GLY A 241 -23.98 -11.63 -6.62
N ILE A 242 -23.12 -10.80 -7.26
CA ILE A 242 -21.84 -11.25 -7.83
C ILE A 242 -20.83 -11.60 -6.74
N ILE A 243 -20.75 -10.80 -5.65
CA ILE A 243 -19.86 -11.06 -4.52
C ILE A 243 -20.22 -12.35 -3.80
N ILE A 244 -21.49 -12.66 -3.67
CA ILE A 244 -21.96 -13.93 -3.09
C ILE A 244 -21.70 -15.07 -4.08
N GLY A 245 -22.02 -14.86 -5.35
CA GLY A 245 -21.93 -15.87 -6.40
C GLY A 245 -23.01 -16.95 -6.31
N LYS A 246 -23.12 -17.80 -7.33
CA LYS A 246 -24.08 -18.90 -7.37
C LYS A 246 -23.85 -19.81 -6.16
N GLN A 247 -24.88 -20.03 -5.35
CA GLN A 247 -24.83 -20.84 -4.11
C GLN A 247 -23.71 -20.42 -3.13
N GLY A 248 -23.28 -19.16 -3.15
CA GLY A 248 -22.25 -18.65 -2.24
C GLY A 248 -20.80 -19.00 -2.60
N VAL A 249 -20.55 -19.59 -3.78
CA VAL A 249 -19.21 -20.07 -4.20
C VAL A 249 -18.17 -18.96 -4.20
N MET A 250 -18.51 -17.75 -4.69
CA MET A 250 -17.55 -16.63 -4.75
C MET A 250 -17.21 -16.14 -3.34
N LEU A 251 -18.20 -15.93 -2.49
CA LEU A 251 -17.98 -15.50 -1.10
C LEU A 251 -17.15 -16.54 -0.31
N LYS A 252 -17.42 -17.83 -0.52
CA LYS A 252 -16.63 -18.92 0.08
C LYS A 252 -15.18 -18.90 -0.40
N LYS A 253 -14.93 -18.64 -1.70
CA LYS A 253 -13.57 -18.51 -2.25
C LYS A 253 -12.83 -17.34 -1.61
N ILE A 254 -13.47 -16.16 -1.53
CA ILE A 254 -12.89 -14.98 -0.88
C ILE A 254 -12.58 -15.29 0.58
N GLY A 255 -13.52 -15.88 1.31
CA GLY A 255 -13.35 -16.20 2.72
C GLY A 255 -12.24 -17.22 2.99
N SER A 256 -12.15 -18.30 2.21
CA SER A 256 -11.13 -19.33 2.41
C SER A 256 -9.71 -18.80 2.11
N THR A 257 -9.55 -18.01 1.05
CA THR A 257 -8.25 -17.42 0.72
C THR A 257 -7.85 -16.30 1.69
N ALA A 258 -8.81 -15.51 2.18
CA ALA A 258 -8.56 -14.50 3.21
C ALA A 258 -8.16 -15.16 4.54
N ARG A 259 -8.90 -16.18 4.97
CA ARG A 259 -8.61 -16.93 6.20
C ARG A 259 -7.17 -17.44 6.22
N TYR A 260 -6.71 -18.04 5.14
CA TYR A 260 -5.33 -18.56 5.05
C TYR A 260 -4.28 -17.47 5.32
N GLU A 261 -4.45 -16.28 4.74
CA GLU A 261 -3.51 -15.18 4.95
C GLU A 261 -3.61 -14.59 6.36
N ILE A 262 -4.83 -14.52 6.92
CA ILE A 262 -5.06 -14.02 8.28
C ILE A 262 -4.45 -14.99 9.30
N GLU A 263 -4.63 -16.31 9.13
CA GLU A 263 -4.02 -17.34 9.97
C GLU A 263 -2.49 -17.24 9.96
N LYS A 264 -1.91 -17.00 8.79
CA LYS A 264 -0.46 -16.79 8.65
C LYS A 264 0.03 -15.53 9.35
N MET A 265 -0.76 -14.44 9.29
CA MET A 265 -0.40 -13.16 9.92
C MET A 265 -0.50 -13.23 11.45
N LEU A 266 -1.57 -13.87 11.96
CA LEU A 266 -1.84 -13.94 13.41
C LEU A 266 -1.11 -15.11 14.09
N ASP A 267 -0.53 -16.03 13.33
CA ASP A 267 -0.01 -17.32 13.81
C ASP A 267 -1.03 -18.08 14.67
N MET A 268 -2.31 -17.99 14.29
CA MET A 268 -3.44 -18.61 15.00
C MET A 268 -4.47 -19.13 14.00
N GLN A 269 -5.25 -20.13 14.41
CA GLN A 269 -6.42 -20.55 13.64
C GLN A 269 -7.48 -19.45 13.64
N VAL A 270 -8.22 -19.32 12.52
CA VAL A 270 -9.24 -18.29 12.36
C VAL A 270 -10.58 -18.89 11.91
N ASN A 271 -11.62 -18.60 12.66
CA ASN A 271 -13.00 -18.85 12.27
C ASN A 271 -13.56 -17.59 11.63
N LEU A 272 -13.48 -17.49 10.30
CA LEU A 272 -13.91 -16.32 9.54
C LEU A 272 -15.34 -16.49 9.04
N LYS A 273 -16.24 -15.58 9.42
CA LYS A 273 -17.59 -15.46 8.87
C LYS A 273 -17.70 -14.17 8.06
N LEU A 274 -18.18 -14.31 6.82
CA LEU A 274 -18.34 -13.18 5.90
C LEU A 274 -19.81 -12.93 5.57
N TRP A 275 -20.17 -11.66 5.61
CA TRP A 275 -21.47 -11.14 5.20
C TRP A 275 -21.31 -10.16 4.06
N VAL A 276 -22.40 -9.92 3.30
CA VAL A 276 -22.41 -8.90 2.24
C VAL A 276 -23.59 -7.97 2.46
N LYS A 277 -23.32 -6.67 2.59
CA LYS A 277 -24.35 -5.63 2.77
C LYS A 277 -24.24 -4.57 1.67
N VAL A 278 -25.40 -4.07 1.23
CA VAL A 278 -25.49 -2.94 0.31
C VAL A 278 -25.59 -1.64 1.10
N LYS A 279 -24.71 -0.69 0.77
CA LYS A 279 -24.77 0.70 1.22
C LYS A 279 -24.62 1.59 -0.01
N LYS A 280 -25.76 2.09 -0.48
CA LYS A 280 -25.80 2.94 -1.68
C LYS A 280 -24.92 4.18 -1.49
N ASP A 281 -24.17 4.52 -2.52
CA ASP A 281 -23.36 5.73 -2.62
C ASP A 281 -22.41 5.97 -1.41
N TRP A 282 -21.94 4.88 -0.77
CA TRP A 282 -21.10 5.00 0.41
C TRP A 282 -19.81 5.78 0.17
N ARG A 283 -19.28 5.75 -1.07
CA ARG A 283 -18.08 6.49 -1.46
C ARG A 283 -18.27 8.01 -1.53
N ASP A 284 -19.51 8.48 -1.49
CA ASP A 284 -19.90 9.89 -1.48
C ASP A 284 -20.48 10.35 -0.13
N SER A 285 -20.45 9.47 0.90
CA SER A 285 -20.92 9.75 2.25
C SER A 285 -19.75 9.88 3.22
N ASP A 286 -19.47 11.08 3.71
CA ASP A 286 -18.40 11.34 4.71
C ASP A 286 -18.58 10.46 5.97
N PHE A 287 -19.85 10.29 6.41
CA PHE A 287 -20.17 9.44 7.55
C PHE A 287 -19.79 7.97 7.33
N LEU A 288 -20.13 7.40 6.16
CA LEU A 288 -19.82 6.01 5.85
C LEU A 288 -18.32 5.80 5.56
N ILE A 289 -17.69 6.77 4.89
CA ILE A 289 -16.25 6.78 4.65
C ILE A 289 -15.52 6.69 6.01
N LYS A 290 -15.87 7.55 6.96
CA LYS A 290 -15.30 7.55 8.32
C LYS A 290 -15.57 6.22 9.04
N ASN A 291 -16.79 5.70 8.97
CA ASN A 291 -17.16 4.45 9.65
C ASN A 291 -16.44 3.21 9.09
N PHE A 292 -16.00 3.25 7.83
CA PHE A 292 -15.22 2.17 7.22
C PHE A 292 -13.71 2.33 7.41
N GLY A 293 -13.29 3.24 8.29
CA GLY A 293 -11.89 3.41 8.66
C GLY A 293 -11.09 4.35 7.73
N TYR A 294 -11.76 5.09 6.85
CA TYR A 294 -11.13 6.11 6.01
C TYR A 294 -11.27 7.46 6.71
N THR A 295 -10.46 7.68 7.73
CA THR A 295 -10.46 8.93 8.52
C THR A 295 -9.34 9.84 8.07
N LYS A 296 -9.59 11.16 8.07
CA LYS A 296 -8.51 12.13 8.10
C LYS A 296 -7.89 12.01 9.48
N ASP A 297 -6.62 11.61 9.55
CA ASP A 297 -5.88 11.74 10.80
C ASP A 297 -5.91 13.22 11.20
N GLU A 298 -6.35 13.49 12.44
CA GLU A 298 -6.39 14.83 13.02
C GLU A 298 -4.98 15.30 13.36
#